data_b43542eb4a6248816fe4470c26ac869b
#
_entry.id   b43542eb4a6248816fe4470c26ac869b
#
_cell.length_a   1.000
_cell.length_b   1.000
_cell.length_c   1.000
_cell.angle_alpha   90.00
_cell.angle_beta   90.00
_cell.angle_gamma   90.00
#
_symmetry.space_group_name_H-M   'P 1'
#
loop_
_entity.id
_entity.type
_entity.pdbx_description
1 polymer ?
#
loop_
_entity_poly.entity_id
_entity_poly.type
_entity_poly.pdbx_seq_one_letter_code
_entity_poly.pdbx_strand_id
1 'polypeptide(L)'
;MKTNHYRLPNQLRAQCKGLGMDELEIFKYETYWLKKNQVLRTGKQASVDSEKQKVYDAEWKFQKKVDIKSFKDIREAEKRMKQITSSKLWSDLRGKTTTLHHSGRMKRYAGMAYWTGKIKLANSGLDEYTLIHELAHQTPNAMHHGVQFRINVVRLVSRFMGTDAAKELKAQFKKRKLKLSMSQPRSPESWFKSYKRMEKLRERIS
;
A
#
# COMPACT_ATOMS: atom_id res chain seq x y z
N MET A 1 -12.79 -10.88 25.86
CA MET A 1 -12.35 -10.13 24.65
C MET A 1 -11.61 -8.89 25.10
N LYS A 2 -10.27 -8.82 24.93
CA LYS A 2 -9.48 -7.61 25.25
C LYS A 2 -9.67 -6.63 24.09
N THR A 3 -10.49 -5.60 24.28
CA THR A 3 -10.60 -4.48 23.36
C THR A 3 -9.31 -3.68 23.41
N ASN A 4 -8.41 -3.92 22.46
CA ASN A 4 -7.26 -3.07 22.24
C ASN A 4 -7.78 -1.70 21.79
N HIS A 5 -8.06 -0.81 22.72
CA HIS A 5 -8.32 0.59 22.44
C HIS A 5 -7.01 1.21 21.93
N TYR A 6 -6.92 1.35 20.62
CA TYR A 6 -5.87 2.16 20.02
C TYR A 6 -6.08 3.61 20.43
N ARG A 7 -5.25 4.08 21.35
CA ARG A 7 -5.22 5.49 21.78
C ARG A 7 -4.21 6.28 20.95
N LEU A 8 -4.43 7.57 20.89
CA LEU A 8 -3.44 8.51 20.38
C LEU A 8 -2.11 8.31 21.13
N PRO A 9 -0.96 8.26 20.45
CA PRO A 9 0.34 8.21 21.12
C PRO A 9 0.47 9.31 22.17
N ASN A 10 1.02 8.97 23.33
CA ASN A 10 1.12 9.91 24.47
C ASN A 10 1.76 11.24 24.09
N GLN A 11 2.80 11.20 23.23
CA GLN A 11 3.47 12.40 22.73
C GLN A 11 2.51 13.33 21.95
N LEU A 12 1.65 12.76 21.08
CA LEU A 12 0.67 13.54 20.32
C LEU A 12 -0.44 14.07 21.23
N ARG A 13 -0.85 13.32 22.24
CA ARG A 13 -1.82 13.77 23.24
C ARG A 13 -1.27 14.92 24.08
N ALA A 14 0.01 14.86 24.47
CA ALA A 14 0.68 15.97 25.14
C ALA A 14 0.74 17.24 24.27
N GLN A 15 1.03 17.09 22.98
CA GLN A 15 1.00 18.21 22.04
C GLN A 15 -0.40 18.83 21.92
N CYS A 16 -1.47 18.04 21.88
CA CYS A 16 -2.84 18.55 21.88
C CYS A 16 -3.13 19.38 23.12
N LYS A 17 -2.75 18.88 24.31
CA LYS A 17 -2.90 19.63 25.58
C LYS A 17 -2.08 20.93 25.58
N GLY A 18 -0.86 20.90 25.07
CA GLY A 18 0.00 22.11 24.94
C GLY A 18 -0.58 23.17 23.99
N LEU A 19 -1.48 22.78 23.08
CA LEU A 19 -2.23 23.69 22.19
C LEU A 19 -3.52 24.23 22.82
N GLY A 20 -3.81 23.90 24.09
CA GLY A 20 -5.02 24.31 24.79
C GLY A 20 -6.30 23.61 24.31
N MET A 21 -6.18 22.43 23.66
CA MET A 21 -7.35 21.64 23.25
C MET A 21 -8.02 21.03 24.49
N ASP A 22 -9.34 21.13 24.56
CA ASP A 22 -10.13 20.42 25.56
C ASP A 22 -10.23 18.91 25.27
N GLU A 23 -10.74 18.12 26.21
CA GLU A 23 -10.83 16.66 26.06
C GLU A 23 -11.73 16.23 24.88
N LEU A 24 -12.77 17.02 24.54
CA LEU A 24 -13.63 16.74 23.39
C LEU A 24 -12.89 16.99 22.06
N GLU A 25 -12.11 18.04 21.98
CA GLU A 25 -11.29 18.38 20.83
C GLU A 25 -10.15 17.35 20.63
N ILE A 26 -9.54 16.93 21.74
CA ILE A 26 -8.56 15.84 21.74
C ILE A 26 -9.20 14.54 21.24
N PHE A 27 -10.40 14.19 21.70
CA PHE A 27 -11.14 13.02 21.24
C PHE A 27 -11.49 13.11 19.75
N LYS A 28 -11.92 14.28 19.26
CA LYS A 28 -12.18 14.50 17.82
C LYS A 28 -10.91 14.37 17.00
N TYR A 29 -9.78 14.89 17.48
CA TYR A 29 -8.49 14.72 16.81
C TYR A 29 -8.03 13.25 16.85
N GLU A 30 -8.17 12.57 17.98
CA GLU A 30 -7.86 11.14 18.11
C GLU A 30 -8.67 10.31 17.12
N THR A 31 -9.97 10.57 17.00
CA THR A 31 -10.85 9.89 16.02
C THR A 31 -10.40 10.16 14.58
N TYR A 32 -10.03 11.40 14.24
CA TYR A 32 -9.46 11.75 12.95
C TYR A 32 -8.15 11.00 12.69
N TRP A 33 -7.25 11.03 13.67
CA TRP A 33 -5.92 10.39 13.57
C TRP A 33 -6.06 8.88 13.44
N LEU A 34 -6.92 8.26 14.24
CA LEU A 34 -7.23 6.84 14.16
C LEU A 34 -7.83 6.45 12.81
N LYS A 35 -8.80 7.21 12.29
CA LYS A 35 -9.35 6.98 10.95
C LYS A 35 -8.28 7.07 9.88
N LYS A 36 -7.41 8.06 9.93
CA LYS A 36 -6.30 8.19 8.99
C LYS A 36 -5.29 7.04 9.11
N ASN A 37 -4.97 6.62 10.33
CA ASN A 37 -4.05 5.50 10.56
C ASN A 37 -4.72 4.13 10.47
N GLN A 38 -6.03 4.01 10.69
CA GLN A 38 -6.79 2.78 10.43
C GLN A 38 -6.90 2.48 8.94
N VAL A 39 -7.07 3.48 8.11
CA VAL A 39 -6.92 3.32 6.65
C VAL A 39 -5.54 2.75 6.33
N LEU A 40 -4.51 3.10 7.15
CA LEU A 40 -3.16 2.57 7.06
C LEU A 40 -3.00 1.16 7.64
N ARG A 41 -3.82 0.75 8.61
CA ARG A 41 -3.66 -0.51 9.37
C ARG A 41 -4.72 -1.58 9.09
N THR A 42 -5.96 -1.22 8.87
CA THR A 42 -7.06 -2.19 8.77
C THR A 42 -7.57 -2.36 7.35
N GLY A 43 -7.08 -1.48 6.40
CA GLY A 43 -7.55 -1.60 5.03
C GLY A 43 -9.04 -1.98 4.99
N LYS A 44 -9.93 -1.21 5.64
CA LYS A 44 -11.31 -1.23 5.18
C LYS A 44 -11.23 -0.78 3.74
N GLN A 45 -11.02 -1.77 2.93
CA GLN A 45 -10.97 -1.71 1.50
C GLN A 45 -12.23 -0.97 1.08
N ALA A 46 -12.06 0.10 0.33
CA ALA A 46 -13.13 0.51 -0.54
C ALA A 46 -13.61 -0.77 -1.22
N SER A 47 -14.89 -1.05 -1.18
CA SER A 47 -15.50 -2.25 -1.78
C SER A 47 -15.19 -2.38 -3.28
N VAL A 48 -14.59 -1.35 -3.87
CA VAL A 48 -14.20 -1.26 -5.27
C VAL A 48 -12.75 -0.75 -5.35
N ASP A 49 -11.92 -1.48 -6.06
CA ASP A 49 -10.55 -1.06 -6.42
C ASP A 49 -10.61 -0.02 -7.56
N SER A 50 -10.95 1.21 -7.19
CA SER A 50 -11.21 2.31 -8.15
C SER A 50 -9.99 2.74 -8.97
N GLU A 51 -8.79 2.40 -8.51
CA GLU A 51 -7.54 2.77 -9.20
C GLU A 51 -6.93 1.60 -9.99
N LYS A 52 -7.51 0.41 -9.91
CA LYS A 52 -7.00 -0.82 -10.53
C LYS A 52 -6.63 -0.64 -12.00
N GLN A 53 -7.55 -0.13 -12.81
CA GLN A 53 -7.32 0.03 -14.25
C GLN A 53 -6.16 0.98 -14.54
N LYS A 54 -6.08 2.11 -13.81
CA LYS A 54 -4.98 3.07 -13.97
C LYS A 54 -3.63 2.46 -13.61
N VAL A 55 -3.60 1.60 -12.58
CA VAL A 55 -2.39 0.90 -12.17
C VAL A 55 -1.97 -0.08 -13.26
N TYR A 56 -2.87 -0.93 -13.74
CA TYR A 56 -2.57 -1.88 -14.82
C TYR A 56 -2.09 -1.18 -16.10
N ASP A 57 -2.70 -0.06 -16.49
CA ASP A 57 -2.26 0.72 -17.64
C ASP A 57 -0.84 1.31 -17.44
N ALA A 58 -0.50 1.71 -16.21
CA ALA A 58 0.84 2.17 -15.87
C ALA A 58 1.85 1.03 -15.96
N GLU A 59 1.53 -0.10 -15.36
CA GLU A 59 2.37 -1.30 -15.33
C GLU A 59 2.58 -1.87 -16.73
N TRP A 60 1.56 -1.91 -17.56
CA TRP A 60 1.69 -2.33 -18.96
C TRP A 60 2.65 -1.44 -19.76
N LYS A 61 2.59 -0.10 -19.57
CA LYS A 61 3.55 0.81 -20.20
C LYS A 61 4.96 0.65 -19.65
N PHE A 62 5.08 0.38 -18.35
CA PHE A 62 6.35 0.05 -17.72
C PHE A 62 6.97 -1.23 -18.31
N GLN A 63 6.20 -2.31 -18.37
CA GLN A 63 6.65 -3.60 -18.89
C GLN A 63 7.14 -3.54 -20.35
N LYS A 64 6.61 -2.62 -21.16
CA LYS A 64 7.08 -2.40 -22.53
C LYS A 64 8.44 -1.69 -22.63
N LYS A 65 8.91 -1.08 -21.56
CA LYS A 65 10.11 -0.23 -21.56
C LYS A 65 11.27 -0.83 -20.79
N VAL A 66 10.99 -1.81 -19.97
CA VAL A 66 11.99 -2.45 -19.10
C VAL A 66 12.14 -3.88 -19.52
N ASP A 67 13.39 -4.32 -19.60
CA ASP A 67 13.69 -5.74 -19.80
C ASP A 67 13.34 -6.51 -18.53
N ILE A 68 12.33 -7.39 -18.64
CA ILE A 68 11.81 -8.15 -17.53
C ILE A 68 12.23 -9.60 -17.69
N LYS A 69 12.94 -10.10 -16.69
CA LYS A 69 13.37 -11.49 -16.67
C LYS A 69 12.16 -12.42 -16.66
N SER A 70 12.06 -13.28 -17.68
CA SER A 70 11.12 -14.40 -17.73
C SER A 70 11.70 -15.61 -17.00
N PHE A 71 10.85 -16.38 -16.33
CA PHE A 71 11.20 -17.65 -15.71
C PHE A 71 10.93 -18.80 -16.66
N LYS A 72 11.84 -19.76 -16.69
CA LYS A 72 11.67 -20.97 -17.51
C LYS A 72 10.51 -21.83 -17.03
N ASP A 73 10.33 -21.90 -15.72
CA ASP A 73 9.30 -22.69 -15.08
C ASP A 73 8.94 -22.13 -13.69
N ILE A 74 7.97 -22.76 -13.05
CA ILE A 74 7.51 -22.37 -11.71
C ILE A 74 8.60 -22.56 -10.65
N ARG A 75 9.52 -23.48 -10.80
CA ARG A 75 10.61 -23.74 -9.83
C ARG A 75 11.58 -22.57 -9.79
N GLU A 76 11.90 -21.97 -10.97
CA GLU A 76 12.72 -20.77 -11.03
C GLU A 76 12.00 -19.58 -10.35
N ALA A 77 10.70 -19.41 -10.59
CA ALA A 77 9.88 -18.42 -9.92
C ALA A 77 9.84 -18.64 -8.40
N GLU A 78 9.71 -19.88 -7.91
CA GLU A 78 9.76 -20.22 -6.49
C GLU A 78 11.12 -19.89 -5.86
N LYS A 79 12.21 -20.20 -6.54
CA LYS A 79 13.56 -19.82 -6.10
C LYS A 79 13.68 -18.31 -5.94
N ARG A 80 13.16 -17.55 -6.91
CA ARG A 80 13.16 -16.09 -6.86
C ARG A 80 12.25 -15.58 -5.74
N MET A 81 11.06 -16.13 -5.57
CA MET A 81 10.17 -15.82 -4.46
C MET A 81 10.87 -16.01 -3.11
N LYS A 82 11.53 -17.13 -2.90
CA LYS A 82 12.28 -17.40 -1.66
C LYS A 82 13.36 -16.35 -1.41
N GLN A 83 14.11 -15.93 -2.44
CA GLN A 83 15.11 -14.86 -2.31
C GLN A 83 14.46 -13.52 -1.87
N ILE A 84 13.29 -13.18 -2.42
CA ILE A 84 12.58 -11.97 -2.07
C ILE A 84 12.04 -12.07 -0.63
N THR A 85 11.38 -13.15 -0.30
CA THR A 85 10.69 -13.33 1.01
C THR A 85 11.65 -13.58 2.18
N SER A 86 12.88 -14.00 1.95
CA SER A 86 13.93 -14.09 2.97
C SER A 86 14.72 -12.79 3.16
N SER A 87 14.44 -11.75 2.36
CA SER A 87 15.18 -10.50 2.44
C SER A 87 14.76 -9.62 3.63
N LYS A 88 15.72 -8.80 4.11
CA LYS A 88 15.41 -7.76 5.12
C LYS A 88 14.27 -6.84 4.67
N LEU A 89 14.24 -6.46 3.38
CA LEU A 89 13.15 -5.62 2.85
C LEU A 89 11.79 -6.27 3.04
N TRP A 90 11.66 -7.58 2.80
CA TRP A 90 10.40 -8.29 2.99
C TRP A 90 9.95 -8.28 4.45
N SER A 91 10.88 -8.51 5.37
CA SER A 91 10.62 -8.38 6.81
C SER A 91 10.20 -6.96 7.19
N ASP A 92 10.89 -5.93 6.69
CA ASP A 92 10.55 -4.52 6.92
C ASP A 92 9.17 -4.14 6.36
N LEU A 93 8.76 -4.76 5.26
CA LEU A 93 7.42 -4.63 4.68
C LEU A 93 6.37 -5.44 5.44
N ARG A 94 6.76 -6.27 6.40
CA ARG A 94 5.89 -7.21 7.11
C ARG A 94 5.10 -8.12 6.16
N GLY A 95 5.80 -8.61 5.13
CA GLY A 95 5.22 -9.52 4.16
C GLY A 95 4.80 -10.84 4.79
N LYS A 96 3.69 -11.37 4.35
CA LYS A 96 3.15 -12.64 4.85
C LYS A 96 4.01 -13.81 4.37
N THR A 97 3.92 -14.94 5.09
CA THR A 97 4.36 -16.24 4.55
C THR A 97 3.57 -16.53 3.27
N THR A 98 4.28 -16.84 2.21
CA THR A 98 3.68 -17.03 0.88
C THR A 98 4.00 -18.40 0.30
N THR A 99 3.04 -18.94 -0.45
CA THR A 99 3.21 -20.14 -1.29
C THR A 99 2.92 -19.80 -2.73
N LEU A 100 3.70 -20.37 -3.64
CA LEU A 100 3.55 -20.15 -5.08
C LEU A 100 2.97 -21.42 -5.74
N HIS A 101 2.05 -21.22 -6.65
CA HIS A 101 1.41 -22.30 -7.39
C HIS A 101 1.35 -21.95 -8.87
N HIS A 102 1.60 -22.94 -9.70
CA HIS A 102 1.38 -22.81 -11.13
C HIS A 102 -0.08 -23.12 -11.48
N SER A 103 -0.68 -22.31 -12.31
CA SER A 103 -2.09 -22.44 -12.73
C SER A 103 -2.26 -22.72 -14.22
N GLY A 104 -1.17 -23.01 -14.95
CA GLY A 104 -1.24 -23.20 -16.38
C GLY A 104 -1.84 -21.97 -17.09
N ARG A 105 -2.99 -22.13 -17.71
CA ARG A 105 -3.71 -21.03 -18.38
C ARG A 105 -4.76 -20.41 -17.49
N MET A 106 -4.62 -19.14 -17.16
CA MET A 106 -5.67 -18.32 -16.56
C MET A 106 -6.25 -17.39 -17.63
N LYS A 107 -7.59 -17.39 -17.80
CA LYS A 107 -8.24 -16.66 -18.92
C LYS A 107 -8.04 -15.12 -18.85
N ARG A 108 -7.87 -14.55 -17.67
CA ARG A 108 -7.92 -13.08 -17.47
C ARG A 108 -6.72 -12.48 -16.72
N TYR A 109 -5.86 -13.30 -16.11
CA TYR A 109 -4.82 -12.84 -15.21
C TYR A 109 -3.50 -13.56 -15.48
N ALA A 110 -2.41 -12.81 -15.44
CA ALA A 110 -1.05 -13.37 -15.46
C ALA A 110 -0.67 -13.93 -14.08
N GLY A 111 -1.14 -13.28 -13.01
CA GLY A 111 -0.97 -13.71 -11.62
C GLY A 111 -2.21 -13.44 -10.79
N MET A 112 -2.28 -14.01 -9.60
CA MET A 112 -3.33 -13.78 -8.62
C MET A 112 -2.83 -14.04 -7.20
N ALA A 113 -2.95 -13.05 -6.34
CA ALA A 113 -2.65 -13.14 -4.91
C ALA A 113 -3.93 -13.34 -4.10
N TYR A 114 -3.91 -14.28 -3.17
CA TYR A 114 -5.00 -14.54 -2.24
C TYR A 114 -4.66 -14.03 -0.84
N TRP A 115 -5.65 -13.61 -0.10
CA TRP A 115 -5.48 -13.14 1.27
C TRP A 115 -4.82 -14.15 2.23
N THR A 116 -4.86 -15.44 1.87
CA THR A 116 -4.25 -16.56 2.63
C THR A 116 -2.73 -16.65 2.49
N GLY A 117 -2.10 -15.81 1.67
CA GLY A 117 -0.67 -15.93 1.35
C GLY A 117 -0.39 -16.77 0.09
N LYS A 118 -1.42 -17.38 -0.50
CA LYS A 118 -1.27 -18.14 -1.75
C LYS A 118 -1.14 -17.19 -2.94
N ILE A 119 -0.16 -17.45 -3.81
CA ILE A 119 0.01 -16.80 -5.11
C ILE A 119 -0.14 -17.85 -6.19
N LYS A 120 -0.86 -17.52 -7.26
CA LYS A 120 -0.92 -18.31 -8.49
C LYS A 120 -0.30 -17.52 -9.64
N LEU A 121 0.54 -18.16 -10.45
CA LEU A 121 1.03 -17.62 -11.72
C LEU A 121 0.52 -18.47 -12.89
N ALA A 122 0.07 -17.82 -13.95
CA ALA A 122 -0.19 -18.44 -15.23
C ALA A 122 1.10 -18.57 -16.06
N ASN A 123 1.06 -19.29 -17.17
CA ASN A 123 2.21 -19.33 -18.09
C ASN A 123 2.61 -17.92 -18.58
N SER A 124 1.63 -17.05 -18.85
CA SER A 124 1.84 -15.65 -19.24
C SER A 124 2.37 -14.74 -18.14
N GLY A 125 2.44 -15.21 -16.91
CA GLY A 125 2.89 -14.47 -15.73
C GLY A 125 4.15 -15.08 -15.10
N LEU A 126 4.83 -15.97 -15.80
CA LEU A 126 6.12 -16.52 -15.36
C LEU A 126 7.24 -15.50 -15.62
N ASP A 127 7.13 -14.32 -15.00
CA ASP A 127 8.12 -13.26 -15.06
C ASP A 127 8.32 -12.60 -13.70
N GLU A 128 9.45 -11.90 -13.58
CA GLU A 128 9.88 -11.31 -12.31
C GLU A 128 8.95 -10.18 -11.87
N TYR A 129 8.43 -9.37 -12.80
CA TYR A 129 7.55 -8.28 -12.45
C TYR A 129 6.19 -8.78 -11.95
N THR A 130 5.58 -9.73 -12.64
CA THR A 130 4.31 -10.34 -12.21
C THR A 130 4.46 -10.97 -10.82
N LEU A 131 5.57 -11.69 -10.57
CA LEU A 131 5.85 -12.23 -9.24
C LEU A 131 5.95 -11.13 -8.18
N ILE A 132 6.66 -10.03 -8.44
CA ILE A 132 6.80 -8.89 -7.53
C ILE A 132 5.45 -8.20 -7.29
N HIS A 133 4.61 -8.06 -8.33
CA HIS A 133 3.26 -7.51 -8.22
C HIS A 133 2.41 -8.33 -7.24
N GLU A 134 2.36 -9.63 -7.43
CA GLU A 134 1.59 -10.52 -6.56
C GLU A 134 2.16 -10.58 -5.13
N LEU A 135 3.47 -10.52 -4.98
CA LEU A 135 4.11 -10.40 -3.67
C LEU A 135 3.76 -9.08 -2.98
N ALA A 136 3.68 -7.96 -3.71
CA ALA A 136 3.27 -6.69 -3.11
C ALA A 136 1.89 -6.77 -2.47
N HIS A 137 0.96 -7.55 -3.04
CA HIS A 137 -0.35 -7.83 -2.44
C HIS A 137 -0.28 -8.62 -1.12
N GLN A 138 0.81 -9.33 -0.84
CA GLN A 138 1.01 -10.07 0.40
C GLN A 138 1.53 -9.21 1.55
N THR A 139 1.70 -7.92 1.33
CA THR A 139 2.08 -6.96 2.37
C THR A 139 0.84 -6.32 3.02
N PRO A 140 0.92 -5.84 4.28
CA PRO A 140 -0.22 -5.21 4.95
C PRO A 140 -0.81 -4.05 4.15
N ASN A 141 -2.16 -3.98 4.10
CA ASN A 141 -2.93 -2.92 3.45
C ASN A 141 -2.72 -2.77 1.94
N ALA A 142 -2.24 -3.83 1.27
CA ALA A 142 -1.93 -3.82 -0.16
C ALA A 142 -2.78 -4.81 -0.99
N MET A 143 -3.93 -5.26 -0.48
CA MET A 143 -4.83 -6.19 -1.22
C MET A 143 -5.43 -5.56 -2.48
N HIS A 144 -5.63 -4.23 -2.50
CA HIS A 144 -6.02 -3.47 -3.68
C HIS A 144 -4.85 -2.64 -4.20
N HIS A 145 -4.97 -2.07 -5.40
CA HIS A 145 -3.94 -1.28 -6.07
C HIS A 145 -3.82 0.16 -5.53
N GLY A 146 -4.18 0.36 -4.25
CA GLY A 146 -4.08 1.65 -3.56
C GLY A 146 -2.64 2.13 -3.35
N VAL A 147 -2.50 3.25 -2.63
CA VAL A 147 -1.20 3.90 -2.40
C VAL A 147 -0.18 2.96 -1.75
N GLN A 148 -0.60 2.16 -0.75
CA GLN A 148 0.31 1.26 -0.05
C GLN A 148 0.85 0.16 -0.98
N PHE A 149 -0.01 -0.43 -1.81
CA PHE A 149 0.41 -1.36 -2.85
C PHE A 149 1.47 -0.74 -3.76
N ARG A 150 1.20 0.45 -4.31
CA ARG A 150 2.11 1.14 -5.23
C ARG A 150 3.45 1.49 -4.60
N ILE A 151 3.47 1.89 -3.33
CA ILE A 151 4.72 2.12 -2.59
C ILE A 151 5.50 0.82 -2.47
N ASN A 152 4.84 -0.27 -2.09
CA ASN A 152 5.49 -1.54 -1.84
C ASN A 152 6.00 -2.19 -3.13
N VAL A 153 5.22 -2.17 -4.22
CA VAL A 153 5.69 -2.69 -5.52
C VAL A 153 6.90 -1.90 -6.01
N VAL A 154 6.90 -0.56 -5.90
CA VAL A 154 8.06 0.26 -6.28
C VAL A 154 9.30 -0.07 -5.43
N ARG A 155 9.15 -0.31 -4.13
CA ARG A 155 10.26 -0.71 -3.25
C ARG A 155 10.83 -2.08 -3.64
N LEU A 156 9.97 -3.04 -3.92
CA LEU A 156 10.37 -4.37 -4.36
C LEU A 156 11.05 -4.31 -5.74
N VAL A 157 10.47 -3.59 -6.71
CA VAL A 157 11.10 -3.36 -8.03
C VAL A 157 12.48 -2.70 -7.87
N SER A 158 12.60 -1.67 -7.03
CA SER A 158 13.88 -0.99 -6.78
C SER A 158 14.95 -1.92 -6.24
N ARG A 159 14.58 -2.84 -5.36
CA ARG A 159 15.52 -3.77 -4.72
C ARG A 159 15.90 -4.94 -5.62
N PHE A 160 14.96 -5.48 -6.40
CA PHE A 160 15.12 -6.75 -7.08
C PHE A 160 15.27 -6.64 -8.60
N MET A 161 14.73 -5.57 -9.21
CA MET A 161 14.88 -5.29 -10.65
C MET A 161 15.78 -4.07 -10.92
N GLY A 162 16.18 -3.34 -9.87
CA GLY A 162 17.07 -2.20 -9.98
C GLY A 162 16.38 -0.84 -9.90
N THR A 163 17.23 0.18 -9.65
CA THR A 163 16.76 1.56 -9.42
C THR A 163 16.15 2.20 -10.65
N ASP A 164 16.63 1.87 -11.84
CA ASP A 164 16.15 2.46 -13.09
C ASP A 164 14.78 1.90 -13.48
N ALA A 165 14.55 0.60 -13.27
CA ALA A 165 13.22 0.01 -13.38
C ALA A 165 12.23 0.70 -12.41
N ALA A 166 12.64 0.95 -11.17
CA ALA A 166 11.80 1.65 -10.21
C ALA A 166 11.53 3.11 -10.59
N LYS A 167 12.49 3.81 -11.17
CA LYS A 167 12.29 5.19 -11.69
C LYS A 167 11.25 5.19 -12.81
N GLU A 168 11.35 4.25 -13.77
CA GLU A 168 10.38 4.15 -14.86
C GLU A 168 8.98 3.81 -14.34
N LEU A 169 8.84 2.85 -13.41
CA LEU A 169 7.55 2.53 -12.81
C LEU A 169 6.92 3.74 -12.10
N LYS A 170 7.72 4.49 -11.31
CA LYS A 170 7.28 5.75 -10.69
C LYS A 170 6.83 6.77 -11.72
N ALA A 171 7.55 6.91 -12.84
CA ALA A 171 7.19 7.81 -13.91
C ALA A 171 5.85 7.43 -14.55
N GLN A 172 5.59 6.14 -14.76
CA GLN A 172 4.31 5.67 -15.29
C GLN A 172 3.15 5.92 -14.31
N PHE A 173 3.35 5.70 -13.00
CA PHE A 173 2.36 6.05 -12.00
C PHE A 173 2.07 7.56 -11.95
N LYS A 174 3.12 8.39 -11.99
CA LYS A 174 2.98 9.86 -12.02
C LYS A 174 2.18 10.34 -13.26
N LYS A 175 2.46 9.81 -14.44
CA LYS A 175 1.72 10.13 -15.68
C LYS A 175 0.22 9.86 -15.55
N ARG A 176 -0.19 8.89 -14.74
CA ARG A 176 -1.60 8.55 -14.47
C ARG A 176 -2.15 9.21 -13.20
N LYS A 177 -1.43 10.18 -12.65
CA LYS A 177 -1.82 10.90 -11.42
C LYS A 177 -2.04 9.97 -10.22
N LEU A 178 -1.34 8.83 -10.19
CA LEU A 178 -1.37 7.87 -9.10
C LEU A 178 -0.38 8.31 -8.01
N LYS A 179 -0.88 8.52 -6.80
CA LYS A 179 -0.06 8.95 -5.66
C LYS A 179 0.87 7.82 -5.18
N LEU A 180 2.10 8.18 -4.84
CA LEU A 180 3.13 7.29 -4.26
C LEU A 180 3.54 7.73 -2.84
N SER A 181 2.77 8.60 -2.23
CA SER A 181 2.97 9.00 -0.84
C SER A 181 1.65 8.92 -0.11
N MET A 182 1.69 8.43 1.11
CA MET A 182 0.55 8.46 1.99
C MET A 182 0.41 9.87 2.54
N SER A 183 -0.82 10.42 2.50
CA SER A 183 -1.07 11.66 3.21
C SER A 183 -0.90 11.38 4.70
N GLN A 184 0.14 11.96 5.30
CA GLN A 184 0.30 11.92 6.74
C GLN A 184 -0.94 12.54 7.41
N PRO A 185 -1.37 12.03 8.56
CA PRO A 185 -2.32 12.76 9.38
C PRO A 185 -1.79 14.16 9.63
N ARG A 186 -2.66 15.16 9.60
CA ARG A 186 -2.25 16.52 9.96
C ARG A 186 -1.70 16.54 11.39
N SER A 187 -0.70 17.38 11.64
CA SER A 187 -0.25 17.63 13.01
C SER A 187 -1.43 18.13 13.87
N PRO A 188 -1.40 17.94 15.21
CA PRO A 188 -2.41 18.46 16.11
C PRO A 188 -2.71 19.95 15.86
N GLU A 189 -1.66 20.76 15.72
CA GLU A 189 -1.76 22.19 15.46
C GLU A 189 -2.46 22.51 14.13
N SER A 190 -2.05 21.88 13.04
CA SER A 190 -2.65 22.10 11.70
C SER A 190 -4.11 21.64 11.66
N TRP A 191 -4.44 20.55 12.35
CA TRP A 191 -5.80 20.07 12.45
C TRP A 191 -6.65 21.03 13.28
N PHE A 192 -6.16 21.48 14.43
CA PHE A 192 -6.86 22.36 15.37
C PHE A 192 -7.17 23.72 14.74
N LYS A 193 -6.20 24.33 14.04
CA LYS A 193 -6.46 25.57 13.27
C LYS A 193 -7.58 25.38 12.25
N SER A 194 -7.59 24.26 11.53
CA SER A 194 -8.63 23.98 10.54
C SER A 194 -9.99 23.73 11.21
N TYR A 195 -10.00 23.01 12.32
CA TYR A 195 -11.21 22.73 13.11
C TYR A 195 -11.85 24.01 13.62
N LYS A 196 -11.08 24.89 14.29
CA LYS A 196 -11.57 26.19 14.76
C LYS A 196 -12.08 27.09 13.65
N ARG A 197 -11.44 27.09 12.49
CA ARG A 197 -11.96 27.81 11.32
C ARG A 197 -13.33 27.31 10.88
N MET A 198 -13.54 26.00 10.89
CA MET A 198 -14.82 25.40 10.51
C MET A 198 -15.91 25.65 11.55
N GLU A 199 -15.59 25.66 12.84
CA GLU A 199 -16.51 26.04 13.88
C GLU A 199 -17.02 27.49 13.68
N LYS A 200 -16.13 28.46 13.52
CA LYS A 200 -16.49 29.87 13.24
C LYS A 200 -17.33 30.04 11.98
N LEU A 201 -17.13 29.22 10.96
CA LEU A 201 -17.96 29.25 9.76
C LEU A 201 -19.37 28.70 10.02
N ARG A 202 -19.51 27.67 10.84
CA ARG A 202 -20.82 27.12 11.22
C ARG A 202 -21.64 28.11 12.08
N GLU A 203 -21.00 28.78 13.04
CA GLU A 203 -21.62 29.81 13.86
C GLU A 203 -22.14 31.02 13.06
N ARG A 204 -21.57 31.28 11.87
CA ARG A 204 -22.00 32.36 10.97
C ARG A 204 -23.16 31.98 10.06
N ILE A 205 -23.46 30.71 9.93
CA ILE A 205 -24.52 30.16 9.05
C ILE A 205 -25.75 29.74 9.87
N SER A 206 -25.57 29.53 11.17
CA SER A 206 -26.67 29.29 12.14
C SER A 206 -27.24 30.59 12.68
#